data_9270e46317d37eab82e5ad2fa2fa7e4a
#
_entry.id   9270e46317d37eab82e5ad2fa2fa7e4a
#
_cell.length_a   1.000
_cell.length_b   1.000
_cell.length_c   1.000
_cell.angle_alpha   90.00
_cell.angle_beta   90.00
_cell.angle_gamma   90.00
#
_symmetry.space_group_name_H-M   'P 1'
#
loop_
_entity.id
_entity.type
_entity.pdbx_description
1 polymer ?
#
loop_
_entity_poly.entity_id
_entity_poly.type
_entity_poly.pdbx_seq_one_letter_code
_entity_poly.pdbx_strand_id
1 'polypeptide(L)'
;MAYKALYRTYRPSTFDEVAGQEHIVKTLKNALATRKLAHAYLFAGPRGTGKTTMAKLLAKALNCDEGIGCQCNECKNCKAIIDGTHPDVIELDAASNNGVDEIRELIDKVKYGTILGRYKVYIIDEVHMLSTGAFNALLKTLEEPPEHVIFILATTEPHKILPTILSRCQRYDFNKLSDEDINNRLKEVLDKEGIAYNQDAIKIIISLADGGMRDALSILDQVLAYSGNKLEEQDILDIFALESKEEKIALLNSIINKNVSDVLQRINRYIASGADIKRLTDDLLLILKDILIYQSSRNFECLEVLNEQEASSFFKYLDIDETLKMIDIIMNAQKDYKTVNSIIPLFEVTILKLVATKKDGSSNAGQPKPVEPVYEKPAPKPEFKPEPKPEPRVEPQPVKKEIKQEELVSLLDQPEEPAKPEIVLSKNVLSIKGTKKDDSFFICDDLMIDIIVLSKKDIKNQLIENWSAIKRLTAHPDLGKYATILVDGRPLVASAKILVIEYQFPNVAEKANLLENQEGIQNVIESAFGKKMFVYGVSRTESVRVQQNYMNRRQIGKLPKPDTIDIEFEGE
;
A
#
# COMPACT_ATOMS: atom_id res chain seq x y z
N MET A 1 -14.21 19.85 -24.81
CA MET A 1 -13.84 20.10 -23.41
C MET A 1 -13.03 18.92 -22.93
N ALA A 2 -12.02 19.13 -22.09
CA ALA A 2 -11.32 17.97 -21.49
C ALA A 2 -12.29 17.22 -20.55
N TYR A 3 -12.28 15.90 -20.62
CA TYR A 3 -13.07 15.04 -19.74
C TYR A 3 -12.74 15.32 -18.28
N LYS A 4 -13.75 15.48 -17.45
CA LYS A 4 -13.59 15.70 -16.00
C LYS A 4 -14.29 14.57 -15.25
N ALA A 5 -13.55 13.83 -14.46
CA ALA A 5 -14.07 12.68 -13.72
C ALA A 5 -15.28 13.05 -12.84
N LEU A 6 -16.24 12.13 -12.70
CA LEU A 6 -17.50 12.34 -11.99
C LEU A 6 -17.29 12.78 -10.53
N TYR A 7 -16.32 12.22 -9.81
CA TYR A 7 -16.03 12.62 -8.43
C TYR A 7 -15.52 14.06 -8.29
N ARG A 8 -15.04 14.68 -9.39
CA ARG A 8 -14.68 16.11 -9.45
C ARG A 8 -15.84 16.98 -9.89
N THR A 9 -16.64 16.52 -10.86
CA THR A 9 -17.78 17.22 -11.41
C THR A 9 -18.90 17.37 -10.38
N TYR A 10 -19.19 16.28 -9.67
CA TYR A 10 -20.24 16.18 -8.65
C TYR A 10 -19.75 16.39 -7.22
N ARG A 11 -18.59 17.08 -7.07
CA ARG A 11 -18.10 17.45 -5.74
C ARG A 11 -19.05 18.48 -5.12
N PRO A 12 -19.53 18.27 -3.87
CA PRO A 12 -20.41 19.23 -3.19
C PRO A 12 -19.88 20.65 -3.25
N SER A 13 -20.74 21.59 -3.64
CA SER A 13 -20.43 23.00 -3.75
C SER A 13 -20.97 23.82 -2.57
N THR A 14 -21.90 23.25 -1.79
CA THR A 14 -22.44 23.82 -0.56
C THR A 14 -22.50 22.77 0.54
N PHE A 15 -22.70 23.20 1.80
CA PHE A 15 -22.90 22.29 2.92
C PHE A 15 -24.14 21.42 2.77
N ASP A 16 -25.18 21.92 2.08
CA ASP A 16 -26.46 21.22 1.92
C ASP A 16 -26.38 20.06 0.93
N GLU A 17 -25.34 20.04 0.07
CA GLU A 17 -25.08 18.96 -0.89
C GLU A 17 -24.22 17.82 -0.29
N VAL A 18 -23.76 17.98 0.94
CA VAL A 18 -22.91 16.94 1.60
C VAL A 18 -23.80 15.82 2.11
N ALA A 19 -23.57 14.62 1.62
CA ALA A 19 -24.28 13.42 2.06
C ALA A 19 -23.70 12.83 3.35
N GLY A 20 -24.56 12.37 4.25
CA GLY A 20 -24.24 11.47 5.37
C GLY A 20 -23.35 12.03 6.48
N GLN A 21 -23.12 13.36 6.55
CA GLN A 21 -22.31 14.00 7.59
C GLN A 21 -23.09 15.13 8.31
N GLU A 22 -24.39 14.95 8.55
CA GLU A 22 -25.30 16.01 9.03
C GLU A 22 -24.84 16.61 10.37
N HIS A 23 -24.31 15.80 11.28
CA HIS A 23 -23.84 16.26 12.58
C HIS A 23 -22.65 17.23 12.44
N ILE A 24 -21.72 16.99 11.51
CA ILE A 24 -20.58 17.86 11.21
C ILE A 24 -21.06 19.13 10.54
N VAL A 25 -21.90 19.01 9.51
CA VAL A 25 -22.50 20.14 8.79
C VAL A 25 -23.24 21.07 9.73
N LYS A 26 -24.11 20.51 10.58
CA LYS A 26 -24.88 21.28 11.58
C LYS A 26 -23.96 22.02 12.56
N THR A 27 -22.93 21.36 13.06
CA THR A 27 -21.99 21.95 14.01
C THR A 27 -21.19 23.09 13.36
N LEU A 28 -20.69 22.89 12.14
CA LEU A 28 -19.95 23.92 11.40
C LEU A 28 -20.83 25.11 11.03
N LYS A 29 -22.06 24.88 10.56
CA LYS A 29 -23.04 25.96 10.29
C LYS A 29 -23.32 26.78 11.55
N ASN A 30 -23.50 26.15 12.70
CA ASN A 30 -23.72 26.85 13.97
C ASN A 30 -22.47 27.65 14.39
N ALA A 31 -21.27 27.11 14.26
CA ALA A 31 -20.03 27.83 14.55
C ALA A 31 -19.85 29.07 13.66
N LEU A 32 -20.16 28.96 12.36
CA LEU A 32 -20.14 30.07 11.42
C LEU A 32 -21.21 31.14 11.76
N ALA A 33 -22.43 30.73 12.04
CA ALA A 33 -23.55 31.65 12.39
C ALA A 33 -23.27 32.42 13.69
N THR A 34 -22.68 31.76 14.68
CA THR A 34 -22.35 32.38 15.98
C THR A 34 -20.98 33.07 15.99
N ARG A 35 -20.23 32.99 14.90
CA ARG A 35 -18.85 33.48 14.76
C ARG A 35 -17.89 32.92 15.83
N LYS A 36 -18.18 31.73 16.37
CA LYS A 36 -17.31 31.02 17.32
C LYS A 36 -16.44 30.04 16.55
N LEU A 37 -15.43 30.57 15.87
CA LEU A 37 -14.54 29.80 15.02
C LEU A 37 -13.31 29.33 15.82
N ALA A 38 -12.93 28.07 15.66
CA ALA A 38 -11.65 27.56 16.14
C ALA A 38 -10.52 27.98 15.17
N HIS A 39 -9.35 28.17 15.70
CA HIS A 39 -8.15 28.45 14.88
C HIS A 39 -7.62 27.21 14.16
N ALA A 40 -7.94 26.01 14.67
CA ALA A 40 -7.52 24.77 14.06
C ALA A 40 -8.62 23.70 14.14
N TYR A 41 -8.85 23.05 13.02
CA TYR A 41 -9.80 21.95 12.83
C TYR A 41 -9.05 20.68 12.46
N LEU A 42 -9.46 19.54 13.01
CA LEU A 42 -8.98 18.23 12.60
C LEU A 42 -10.15 17.40 12.08
N PHE A 43 -10.13 17.07 10.79
CA PHE A 43 -11.09 16.20 10.14
C PHE A 43 -10.49 14.79 10.04
N ALA A 44 -11.01 13.86 10.84
CA ALA A 44 -10.52 12.49 10.93
C ALA A 44 -11.59 11.51 10.40
N GLY A 45 -11.18 10.45 9.73
CA GLY A 45 -12.09 9.39 9.27
C GLY A 45 -11.65 8.69 8.00
N PRO A 46 -12.39 7.66 7.54
CA PRO A 46 -12.03 6.85 6.40
C PRO A 46 -11.85 7.65 5.11
N ARG A 47 -11.15 7.05 4.15
CA ARG A 47 -10.97 7.64 2.82
C ARG A 47 -12.32 7.81 2.11
N GLY A 48 -12.45 8.82 1.26
CA GLY A 48 -13.65 9.00 0.45
C GLY A 48 -14.86 9.61 1.16
N THR A 49 -14.82 9.87 2.48
CA THR A 49 -15.94 10.37 3.30
C THR A 49 -16.18 11.88 3.25
N GLY A 50 -15.40 12.63 2.48
CA GLY A 50 -15.62 14.06 2.21
C GLY A 50 -14.79 15.03 3.06
N LYS A 51 -13.74 14.60 3.78
CA LYS A 51 -12.88 15.47 4.62
C LYS A 51 -12.33 16.69 3.88
N THR A 52 -11.62 16.47 2.79
CA THR A 52 -11.05 17.57 1.96
C THR A 52 -12.11 18.42 1.31
N THR A 53 -13.27 17.83 0.97
CA THR A 53 -14.43 18.57 0.45
C THR A 53 -14.97 19.52 1.53
N MET A 54 -15.19 19.01 2.74
CA MET A 54 -15.66 19.82 3.88
C MET A 54 -14.67 20.94 4.22
N ALA A 55 -13.36 20.67 4.12
CA ALA A 55 -12.32 21.68 4.32
C ALA A 55 -12.46 22.84 3.30
N LYS A 56 -12.66 22.52 2.03
CA LYS A 56 -12.91 23.54 0.99
C LYS A 56 -14.22 24.28 1.18
N LEU A 57 -15.27 23.60 1.60
CA LEU A 57 -16.55 24.23 1.89
C LEU A 57 -16.45 25.19 3.08
N LEU A 58 -15.69 24.81 4.12
CA LEU A 58 -15.43 25.68 5.26
C LEU A 58 -14.61 26.91 4.83
N ALA A 59 -13.55 26.72 4.04
CA ALA A 59 -12.75 27.83 3.49
C ALA A 59 -13.60 28.81 2.66
N LYS A 60 -14.54 28.29 1.86
CA LYS A 60 -15.52 29.09 1.11
C LYS A 60 -16.46 29.88 2.04
N ALA A 61 -17.02 29.19 3.04
CA ALA A 61 -17.94 29.81 4.01
C ALA A 61 -17.27 30.93 4.83
N LEU A 62 -15.95 30.83 5.06
CA LEU A 62 -15.16 31.84 5.76
C LEU A 62 -14.86 33.06 4.89
N ASN A 63 -14.65 32.88 3.58
CA ASN A 63 -14.15 33.90 2.66
C ASN A 63 -15.17 34.39 1.63
N CYS A 64 -16.41 33.95 1.67
CA CYS A 64 -17.44 34.41 0.75
C CYS A 64 -17.72 35.91 0.91
N ASP A 65 -17.81 36.64 -0.19
CA ASP A 65 -18.06 38.12 -0.18
C ASP A 65 -19.42 38.47 0.43
N GLU A 66 -20.43 37.59 0.27
CA GLU A 66 -21.78 37.80 0.80
C GLU A 66 -21.85 37.62 2.34
N GLY A 67 -20.83 37.08 2.96
CA GLY A 67 -20.77 36.97 4.41
C GLY A 67 -20.20 35.62 4.90
N ILE A 68 -19.84 35.60 6.19
CA ILE A 68 -19.38 34.37 6.84
C ILE A 68 -20.58 33.41 6.95
N GLY A 69 -20.37 32.15 6.52
CA GLY A 69 -21.40 31.11 6.47
C GLY A 69 -22.11 31.00 5.13
N CYS A 70 -21.98 32.00 4.25
CA CYS A 70 -22.48 31.93 2.88
C CYS A 70 -21.53 31.13 1.97
N GLN A 71 -22.08 30.55 0.92
CA GLN A 71 -21.35 29.80 -0.10
C GLN A 71 -22.04 30.07 -1.44
N CYS A 72 -22.03 31.36 -1.90
CA CYS A 72 -22.81 31.78 -3.07
C CYS A 72 -22.35 31.12 -4.38
N ASN A 73 -21.13 30.60 -4.47
CA ASN A 73 -20.50 30.00 -5.67
C ASN A 73 -20.29 30.97 -6.86
N GLU A 74 -20.71 32.22 -6.75
CA GLU A 74 -20.69 33.22 -7.81
C GLU A 74 -19.65 34.31 -7.61
N CYS A 75 -19.36 34.69 -6.36
CA CYS A 75 -18.38 35.73 -6.05
C CYS A 75 -16.94 35.31 -6.43
N LYS A 76 -16.06 36.30 -6.52
CA LYS A 76 -14.65 36.07 -6.90
C LYS A 76 -13.94 35.08 -5.99
N ASN A 77 -14.14 35.19 -4.68
CA ASN A 77 -13.53 34.31 -3.69
C ASN A 77 -14.06 32.89 -3.81
N CYS A 78 -15.37 32.68 -3.93
CA CYS A 78 -15.94 31.34 -4.10
C CYS A 78 -15.41 30.65 -5.37
N LYS A 79 -15.38 31.36 -6.51
CA LYS A 79 -14.84 30.82 -7.77
C LYS A 79 -13.37 30.48 -7.66
N ALA A 80 -12.54 31.37 -7.12
CA ALA A 80 -11.12 31.14 -6.95
C ALA A 80 -10.82 29.94 -6.02
N ILE A 81 -11.63 29.71 -4.97
CA ILE A 81 -11.49 28.55 -4.08
C ILE A 81 -11.90 27.26 -4.80
N ILE A 82 -12.97 27.27 -5.60
CA ILE A 82 -13.39 26.12 -6.41
C ILE A 82 -12.28 25.74 -7.40
N ASP A 83 -11.67 26.73 -8.06
CA ASP A 83 -10.62 26.56 -9.05
C ASP A 83 -9.24 26.25 -8.43
N GLY A 84 -9.10 26.39 -7.08
CA GLY A 84 -7.84 26.18 -6.38
C GLY A 84 -6.80 27.30 -6.60
N THR A 85 -7.23 28.50 -7.00
CA THR A 85 -6.36 29.64 -7.33
C THR A 85 -6.41 30.77 -6.30
N HIS A 86 -7.15 30.59 -5.19
CA HIS A 86 -7.31 31.62 -4.17
C HIS A 86 -6.01 31.83 -3.36
N PRO A 87 -5.45 33.06 -3.29
CA PRO A 87 -4.15 33.30 -2.67
C PRO A 87 -4.13 33.06 -1.14
N ASP A 88 -5.29 33.21 -0.49
CA ASP A 88 -5.44 33.03 0.96
C ASP A 88 -5.98 31.63 1.34
N VAL A 89 -6.20 30.73 0.39
CA VAL A 89 -6.59 29.33 0.66
C VAL A 89 -5.53 28.40 0.08
N ILE A 90 -4.68 27.92 0.93
CA ILE A 90 -3.51 27.11 0.54
C ILE A 90 -3.80 25.65 0.89
N GLU A 91 -3.83 24.81 -0.13
CA GLU A 91 -3.99 23.36 0.00
C GLU A 91 -2.62 22.69 -0.14
N LEU A 92 -2.25 21.87 0.84
CA LEU A 92 -1.01 21.12 0.88
C LEU A 92 -1.35 19.65 1.11
N ASP A 93 -0.86 18.79 0.24
CA ASP A 93 -0.89 17.35 0.42
C ASP A 93 0.38 16.92 1.17
N ALA A 94 0.23 16.46 2.40
CA ALA A 94 1.35 16.04 3.23
C ALA A 94 2.01 14.74 2.74
N ALA A 95 1.36 13.96 1.86
CA ALA A 95 2.01 12.80 1.25
C ALA A 95 3.11 13.22 0.27
N SER A 96 2.93 14.34 -0.41
CA SER A 96 3.89 14.91 -1.37
C SER A 96 4.83 15.93 -0.73
N ASN A 97 4.42 16.56 0.38
CA ASN A 97 5.13 17.67 1.04
C ASN A 97 5.26 17.40 2.55
N ASN A 98 6.04 16.40 2.93
CA ASN A 98 6.15 15.92 4.32
C ASN A 98 7.35 16.45 5.10
N GLY A 99 8.23 17.22 4.45
CA GLY A 99 9.46 17.73 5.01
C GLY A 99 9.27 18.86 6.02
N VAL A 100 10.30 19.11 6.78
CA VAL A 100 10.31 20.19 7.78
C VAL A 100 10.40 21.56 7.11
N ASP A 101 11.11 21.64 5.98
CA ASP A 101 11.39 22.92 5.32
C ASP A 101 10.15 23.45 4.60
N GLU A 102 9.35 22.57 3.95
CA GLU A 102 8.08 22.95 3.34
C GLU A 102 7.09 23.51 4.39
N ILE A 103 7.03 22.87 5.56
CA ILE A 103 6.19 23.35 6.66
C ILE A 103 6.74 24.66 7.27
N ARG A 104 8.05 24.85 7.34
CA ARG A 104 8.64 26.12 7.78
C ARG A 104 8.30 27.26 6.82
N GLU A 105 8.40 27.03 5.51
CA GLU A 105 7.99 28.03 4.52
C GLU A 105 6.50 28.40 4.65
N LEU A 106 5.65 27.40 4.93
CA LEU A 106 4.24 27.65 5.19
C LEU A 106 4.06 28.51 6.43
N ILE A 107 4.75 28.19 7.54
CA ILE A 107 4.70 28.94 8.81
C ILE A 107 5.20 30.39 8.62
N ASP A 108 6.21 30.61 7.82
CA ASP A 108 6.69 31.97 7.53
C ASP A 108 5.64 32.78 6.77
N LYS A 109 4.89 32.15 5.88
CA LYS A 109 3.76 32.78 5.16
C LYS A 109 2.54 33.06 6.06
N VAL A 110 2.40 32.36 7.19
CA VAL A 110 1.31 32.57 8.18
C VAL A 110 1.36 33.98 8.78
N LYS A 111 2.53 34.56 8.93
CA LYS A 111 2.74 35.90 9.53
C LYS A 111 2.17 37.05 8.71
N TYR A 112 1.96 36.83 7.42
CA TYR A 112 1.45 37.86 6.50
C TYR A 112 -0.08 37.87 6.50
N GLY A 113 -0.67 39.05 6.49
CA GLY A 113 -2.12 39.23 6.36
C GLY A 113 -2.72 38.63 5.11
N THR A 114 -4.04 38.66 5.05
CA THR A 114 -4.81 38.20 3.87
C THR A 114 -4.66 39.15 2.69
N ILE A 115 -4.78 38.61 1.49
CA ILE A 115 -4.70 39.38 0.22
C ILE A 115 -6.10 39.71 -0.30
N LEU A 116 -6.99 38.73 -0.36
CA LEU A 116 -8.35 38.85 -0.88
C LEU A 116 -9.42 38.44 0.14
N GLY A 117 -9.14 37.38 0.88
CA GLY A 117 -10.09 36.80 1.85
C GLY A 117 -10.14 37.52 3.18
N ARG A 118 -11.11 37.12 4.02
CA ARG A 118 -11.17 37.52 5.44
C ARG A 118 -10.23 36.69 6.30
N TYR A 119 -10.09 35.41 5.96
CA TYR A 119 -9.24 34.45 6.65
C TYR A 119 -8.25 33.82 5.69
N LYS A 120 -7.04 33.59 6.18
CA LYS A 120 -6.03 32.77 5.52
C LYS A 120 -6.19 31.34 5.98
N VAL A 121 -6.58 30.47 5.07
CA VAL A 121 -6.92 29.06 5.40
C VAL A 121 -5.85 28.14 4.85
N TYR A 122 -5.27 27.33 5.74
CA TYR A 122 -4.32 26.30 5.40
C TYR A 122 -4.99 24.93 5.51
N ILE A 123 -5.20 24.26 4.38
CA ILE A 123 -5.73 22.90 4.33
C ILE A 123 -4.56 21.95 4.15
N ILE A 124 -4.28 21.12 5.16
CA ILE A 124 -3.22 20.10 5.11
C ILE A 124 -3.91 18.74 5.06
N ASP A 125 -3.89 18.12 3.87
CA ASP A 125 -4.48 16.81 3.66
C ASP A 125 -3.48 15.70 3.98
N GLU A 126 -3.98 14.54 4.44
CA GLU A 126 -3.21 13.39 4.93
C GLU A 126 -2.10 13.79 5.92
N VAL A 127 -2.45 14.66 6.86
CA VAL A 127 -1.51 15.28 7.80
C VAL A 127 -0.68 14.26 8.60
N HIS A 128 -1.14 13.02 8.76
CA HIS A 128 -0.40 11.94 9.41
C HIS A 128 0.89 11.53 8.66
N MET A 129 1.05 11.96 7.40
CA MET A 129 2.24 11.72 6.60
C MET A 129 3.38 12.70 6.90
N LEU A 130 3.13 13.78 7.64
CA LEU A 130 4.15 14.73 8.03
C LEU A 130 5.22 14.08 8.90
N SER A 131 6.47 14.47 8.69
CA SER A 131 7.58 14.07 9.56
C SER A 131 7.39 14.63 10.98
N THR A 132 7.99 13.97 11.98
CA THR A 132 7.95 14.44 13.37
C THR A 132 8.51 15.85 13.52
N GLY A 133 9.53 16.21 12.73
CA GLY A 133 10.08 17.56 12.70
C GLY A 133 9.10 18.59 12.15
N ALA A 134 8.32 18.24 11.11
CA ALA A 134 7.28 19.08 10.53
C ALA A 134 6.12 19.32 11.52
N PHE A 135 5.69 18.27 12.22
CA PHE A 135 4.70 18.41 13.31
C PHE A 135 5.19 19.37 14.41
N ASN A 136 6.44 19.21 14.86
CA ASN A 136 7.00 20.08 15.89
C ASN A 136 7.10 21.55 15.43
N ALA A 137 7.37 21.80 14.15
CA ALA A 137 7.37 23.15 13.58
C ALA A 137 5.97 23.79 13.62
N LEU A 138 4.90 23.02 13.35
CA LEU A 138 3.52 23.50 13.41
C LEU A 138 3.04 23.82 14.83
N LEU A 139 3.54 23.13 15.88
CA LEU A 139 3.06 23.26 17.25
C LEU A 139 3.04 24.71 17.73
N LYS A 140 4.12 25.47 17.52
CA LYS A 140 4.21 26.87 17.98
C LYS A 140 3.13 27.74 17.35
N THR A 141 2.84 27.55 16.07
CA THR A 141 1.84 28.32 15.34
C THR A 141 0.41 27.90 15.73
N LEU A 142 0.21 26.63 16.11
CA LEU A 142 -1.08 26.14 16.62
C LEU A 142 -1.33 26.58 18.07
N GLU A 143 -0.30 26.90 18.85
CA GLU A 143 -0.42 27.43 20.21
C GLU A 143 -0.76 28.92 20.21
N GLU A 144 -0.12 29.69 19.33
CA GLU A 144 -0.28 31.15 19.22
C GLU A 144 -0.60 31.54 17.77
N PRO A 145 -1.77 31.15 17.25
CA PRO A 145 -2.14 31.43 15.88
C PRO A 145 -2.52 32.91 15.70
N PRO A 146 -2.14 33.57 14.58
CA PRO A 146 -2.68 34.87 14.21
C PRO A 146 -4.20 34.82 14.05
N GLU A 147 -4.91 35.86 14.44
CA GLU A 147 -6.39 35.93 14.41
C GLU A 147 -7.01 35.70 13.02
N HIS A 148 -6.27 36.03 11.97
CA HIS A 148 -6.72 35.89 10.59
C HIS A 148 -6.42 34.51 9.99
N VAL A 149 -5.82 33.55 10.74
CA VAL A 149 -5.37 32.26 10.24
C VAL A 149 -6.21 31.13 10.77
N ILE A 150 -6.60 30.22 9.89
CA ILE A 150 -7.33 29.00 10.25
C ILE A 150 -6.63 27.80 9.61
N PHE A 151 -6.30 26.80 10.44
CA PHE A 151 -5.77 25.53 9.99
C PHE A 151 -6.88 24.48 9.87
N ILE A 152 -6.89 23.72 8.80
CA ILE A 152 -7.77 22.57 8.62
C ILE A 152 -6.90 21.36 8.28
N LEU A 153 -6.73 20.49 9.24
CA LEU A 153 -5.93 19.26 9.13
C LEU A 153 -6.88 18.12 8.76
N ALA A 154 -6.58 17.34 7.72
CA ALA A 154 -7.36 16.17 7.36
C ALA A 154 -6.50 14.90 7.45
N THR A 155 -7.06 13.80 7.96
CA THR A 155 -6.35 12.53 8.11
C THR A 155 -7.26 11.32 7.99
N THR A 156 -6.73 10.25 7.40
CA THR A 156 -7.36 8.92 7.44
C THR A 156 -6.91 8.12 8.67
N GLU A 157 -5.80 8.51 9.32
CA GLU A 157 -5.21 7.77 10.45
C GLU A 157 -5.00 8.66 11.68
N PRO A 158 -6.08 8.97 12.42
CA PRO A 158 -6.01 9.88 13.58
C PRO A 158 -5.10 9.36 14.70
N HIS A 159 -4.90 8.06 14.80
CA HIS A 159 -4.02 7.44 15.80
C HIS A 159 -2.53 7.74 15.60
N LYS A 160 -2.13 8.14 14.39
CA LYS A 160 -0.75 8.56 14.08
C LYS A 160 -0.48 10.03 14.40
N ILE A 161 -1.50 10.83 14.72
CA ILE A 161 -1.36 12.24 15.04
C ILE A 161 -0.88 12.40 16.48
N LEU A 162 0.08 13.28 16.69
CA LEU A 162 0.62 13.56 18.03
C LEU A 162 -0.47 14.10 18.97
N PRO A 163 -0.56 13.62 20.22
CA PRO A 163 -1.52 14.11 21.20
C PRO A 163 -1.45 15.63 21.44
N THR A 164 -0.25 16.21 21.28
CA THR A 164 -0.01 17.64 21.38
C THR A 164 -0.70 18.46 20.29
N ILE A 165 -0.88 17.91 19.10
CA ILE A 165 -1.66 18.50 18.00
C ILE A 165 -3.16 18.30 18.27
N LEU A 166 -3.57 17.08 18.67
CA LEU A 166 -4.97 16.75 18.95
C LEU A 166 -5.59 17.68 20.00
N SER A 167 -4.83 18.03 21.04
CA SER A 167 -5.30 18.92 22.12
C SER A 167 -5.52 20.38 21.71
N ARG A 168 -4.98 20.80 20.54
CA ARG A 168 -5.07 22.17 20.02
C ARG A 168 -6.04 22.32 18.85
N CYS A 169 -6.61 21.20 18.38
CA CYS A 169 -7.53 21.18 17.26
C CYS A 169 -8.95 20.83 17.72
N GLN A 170 -9.94 21.48 17.13
CA GLN A 170 -11.32 21.01 17.23
C GLN A 170 -11.50 19.82 16.29
N ARG A 171 -11.71 18.63 16.88
CA ARG A 171 -11.81 17.37 16.14
C ARG A 171 -13.23 17.11 15.66
N TYR A 172 -13.33 16.64 14.41
CA TYR A 172 -14.55 16.15 13.77
C TYR A 172 -14.28 14.77 13.18
N ASP A 173 -15.06 13.79 13.63
CA ASP A 173 -14.92 12.40 13.16
C ASP A 173 -15.94 12.13 12.06
N PHE A 174 -15.43 11.89 10.86
CA PHE A 174 -16.19 11.50 9.68
C PHE A 174 -16.46 10.01 9.71
N ASN A 175 -17.70 9.62 9.57
CA ASN A 175 -18.11 8.23 9.48
C ASN A 175 -18.16 7.77 8.02
N LYS A 176 -18.11 6.44 7.80
CA LYS A 176 -18.50 5.86 6.53
C LYS A 176 -19.91 6.30 6.20
N LEU A 177 -20.17 6.56 4.93
CA LEU A 177 -21.51 6.89 4.46
C LEU A 177 -22.39 5.65 4.51
N SER A 178 -23.69 5.86 4.78
CA SER A 178 -24.67 4.76 4.69
C SER A 178 -24.87 4.35 3.22
N ASP A 179 -25.27 3.10 3.02
CA ASP A 179 -25.62 2.58 1.69
C ASP A 179 -26.73 3.41 1.05
N GLU A 180 -27.67 3.93 1.86
CA GLU A 180 -28.76 4.78 1.42
C GLU A 180 -28.25 6.14 0.91
N ASP A 181 -27.33 6.78 1.62
CA ASP A 181 -26.72 8.06 1.19
C ASP A 181 -25.97 7.91 -0.14
N ILE A 182 -25.19 6.83 -0.27
CA ILE A 182 -24.44 6.56 -1.52
C ILE A 182 -25.42 6.25 -2.66
N ASN A 183 -26.43 5.41 -2.41
CA ASN A 183 -27.46 5.06 -3.40
C ASN A 183 -28.19 6.30 -3.94
N ASN A 184 -28.61 7.17 -3.02
CA ASN A 184 -29.33 8.39 -3.38
C ASN A 184 -28.44 9.32 -4.24
N ARG A 185 -27.18 9.47 -3.85
CA ARG A 185 -26.22 10.29 -4.61
C ARG A 185 -25.86 9.70 -5.96
N LEU A 186 -25.68 8.39 -6.07
CA LEU A 186 -25.41 7.72 -7.35
C LEU A 186 -26.60 7.89 -8.31
N LYS A 187 -27.85 7.72 -7.81
CA LYS A 187 -29.06 7.94 -8.61
C LYS A 187 -29.15 9.38 -9.11
N GLU A 188 -28.94 10.35 -8.23
CA GLU A 188 -28.95 11.77 -8.62
C GLU A 188 -27.94 12.06 -9.74
N VAL A 189 -26.74 11.46 -9.68
CA VAL A 189 -25.71 11.63 -10.72
C VAL A 189 -26.14 10.95 -12.02
N LEU A 190 -26.63 9.71 -11.96
CA LEU A 190 -27.08 8.95 -13.13
C LEU A 190 -28.27 9.64 -13.84
N ASP A 191 -29.23 10.17 -13.06
CA ASP A 191 -30.37 10.92 -13.59
C ASP A 191 -29.95 12.21 -14.27
N LYS A 192 -28.97 12.94 -13.69
CA LYS A 192 -28.40 14.18 -14.30
C LYS A 192 -27.62 13.90 -15.57
N GLU A 193 -26.92 12.79 -15.65
CA GLU A 193 -26.19 12.37 -16.87
C GLU A 193 -27.10 11.70 -17.88
N GLY A 194 -28.38 11.41 -17.54
CA GLY A 194 -29.35 10.75 -18.42
C GLY A 194 -29.03 9.28 -18.72
N ILE A 195 -28.40 8.59 -17.77
CA ILE A 195 -27.94 7.21 -17.91
C ILE A 195 -28.97 6.26 -17.32
N ALA A 196 -29.40 5.26 -18.11
CA ALA A 196 -30.27 4.19 -17.62
C ALA A 196 -29.47 3.21 -16.72
N TYR A 197 -30.06 2.81 -15.60
CA TYR A 197 -29.37 1.97 -14.64
C TYR A 197 -30.24 0.85 -14.06
N ASN A 198 -29.59 -0.27 -13.72
CA ASN A 198 -30.17 -1.34 -12.91
C ASN A 198 -29.87 -1.07 -11.42
N GLN A 199 -30.87 -1.32 -10.55
CA GLN A 199 -30.72 -1.13 -9.10
C GLN A 199 -29.67 -2.09 -8.50
N ASP A 200 -29.53 -3.29 -9.02
CA ASP A 200 -28.57 -4.28 -8.53
C ASP A 200 -27.12 -3.87 -8.90
N ALA A 201 -26.94 -3.24 -10.05
CA ALA A 201 -25.66 -2.62 -10.41
C ALA A 201 -25.23 -1.55 -9.39
N ILE A 202 -26.15 -0.69 -8.96
CA ILE A 202 -25.86 0.31 -7.92
C ILE A 202 -25.47 -0.35 -6.60
N LYS A 203 -26.14 -1.42 -6.18
CA LYS A 203 -25.79 -2.15 -4.95
C LYS A 203 -24.38 -2.73 -4.99
N ILE A 204 -23.93 -3.23 -6.14
CA ILE A 204 -22.57 -3.73 -6.30
C ILE A 204 -21.56 -2.59 -6.18
N ILE A 205 -21.83 -1.42 -6.79
CA ILE A 205 -20.96 -0.24 -6.65
C ILE A 205 -20.85 0.19 -5.18
N ILE A 206 -21.97 0.23 -4.45
CA ILE A 206 -22.00 0.57 -3.02
C ILE A 206 -21.13 -0.40 -2.21
N SER A 207 -21.28 -1.69 -2.44
CA SER A 207 -20.49 -2.74 -1.81
C SER A 207 -18.99 -2.62 -2.11
N LEU A 208 -18.63 -2.20 -3.34
CA LEU A 208 -17.24 -1.95 -3.75
C LEU A 208 -16.65 -0.70 -3.11
N ALA A 209 -17.47 0.32 -2.88
CA ALA A 209 -17.04 1.64 -2.38
C ALA A 209 -16.79 1.67 -0.87
N ASP A 210 -17.23 0.67 -0.13
CA ASP A 210 -17.02 0.50 1.33
C ASP A 210 -17.27 1.79 2.13
N GLY A 211 -18.37 2.49 1.83
CA GLY A 211 -18.78 3.73 2.51
C GLY A 211 -18.05 5.00 2.05
N GLY A 212 -17.28 4.95 0.96
CA GLY A 212 -16.57 6.10 0.38
C GLY A 212 -17.29 6.67 -0.85
N MET A 213 -17.84 7.89 -0.79
CA MET A 213 -18.49 8.53 -1.95
C MET A 213 -17.54 8.76 -3.12
N ARG A 214 -16.28 9.13 -2.85
CA ARG A 214 -15.29 9.33 -3.90
C ARG A 214 -15.00 8.03 -4.65
N ASP A 215 -14.91 6.94 -3.91
CA ASP A 215 -14.62 5.62 -4.48
C ASP A 215 -15.84 5.11 -5.25
N ALA A 216 -17.08 5.31 -4.74
CA ALA A 216 -18.31 5.01 -5.45
C ALA A 216 -18.42 5.74 -6.81
N LEU A 217 -18.16 7.05 -6.83
CA LEU A 217 -18.20 7.83 -8.06
C LEU A 217 -17.05 7.49 -9.02
N SER A 218 -15.89 7.07 -8.50
CA SER A 218 -14.76 6.63 -9.32
C SER A 218 -15.02 5.28 -9.98
N ILE A 219 -15.66 4.36 -9.25
CA ILE A 219 -16.11 3.06 -9.77
C ILE A 219 -17.18 3.30 -10.84
N LEU A 220 -18.19 4.13 -10.55
CA LEU A 220 -19.21 4.48 -11.52
C LEU A 220 -18.61 5.05 -12.82
N ASP A 221 -17.68 5.96 -12.69
CA ASP A 221 -16.97 6.59 -13.82
C ASP A 221 -16.24 5.56 -14.70
N GLN A 222 -15.57 4.61 -14.05
CA GLN A 222 -14.88 3.52 -14.73
C GLN A 222 -15.85 2.58 -15.46
N VAL A 223 -16.99 2.24 -14.84
CA VAL A 223 -18.00 1.39 -15.46
C VAL A 223 -18.64 2.08 -16.65
N LEU A 224 -18.99 3.38 -16.53
CA LEU A 224 -19.59 4.14 -17.62
C LEU A 224 -18.64 4.31 -18.80
N ALA A 225 -17.34 4.38 -18.55
CA ALA A 225 -16.34 4.42 -19.63
C ALA A 225 -16.31 3.11 -20.44
N TYR A 226 -16.72 1.98 -19.85
CA TYR A 226 -16.81 0.67 -20.49
C TYR A 226 -18.17 0.42 -21.14
N SER A 227 -19.26 0.62 -20.41
CA SER A 227 -20.62 0.28 -20.83
C SER A 227 -21.33 1.38 -21.66
N GLY A 228 -20.81 2.62 -21.63
CA GLY A 228 -21.42 3.75 -22.31
C GLY A 228 -22.61 4.35 -21.55
N ASN A 229 -23.81 4.35 -22.17
CA ASN A 229 -24.98 5.05 -21.63
C ASN A 229 -25.94 4.15 -20.80
N LYS A 230 -25.50 2.97 -20.38
CA LYS A 230 -26.32 2.06 -19.59
C LYS A 230 -25.45 1.41 -18.50
N LEU A 231 -25.98 1.33 -17.30
CA LEU A 231 -25.32 0.70 -16.18
C LEU A 231 -25.99 -0.67 -15.90
N GLU A 232 -25.33 -1.74 -16.28
CA GLU A 232 -25.76 -3.11 -16.03
C GLU A 232 -24.88 -3.81 -15.00
N GLU A 233 -25.44 -4.80 -14.32
CA GLU A 233 -24.72 -5.61 -13.34
C GLU A 233 -23.52 -6.34 -13.97
N GLN A 234 -23.73 -6.94 -15.15
CA GLN A 234 -22.71 -7.73 -15.83
C GLN A 234 -21.46 -6.92 -16.16
N ASP A 235 -21.62 -5.63 -16.55
CA ASP A 235 -20.50 -4.75 -16.85
C ASP A 235 -19.58 -4.57 -15.64
N ILE A 236 -20.15 -4.48 -14.43
CA ILE A 236 -19.39 -4.33 -13.19
C ILE A 236 -18.67 -5.63 -12.85
N LEU A 237 -19.36 -6.76 -12.96
CA LEU A 237 -18.78 -8.08 -12.71
C LEU A 237 -17.58 -8.33 -13.63
N ASP A 238 -17.70 -7.99 -14.92
CA ASP A 238 -16.63 -8.18 -15.91
C ASP A 238 -15.41 -7.27 -15.64
N ILE A 239 -15.64 -5.98 -15.34
CA ILE A 239 -14.55 -5.01 -15.12
C ILE A 239 -13.75 -5.34 -13.85
N PHE A 240 -14.44 -5.71 -12.79
CA PHE A 240 -13.82 -5.95 -11.48
C PHE A 240 -13.53 -7.44 -11.23
N ALA A 241 -13.72 -8.29 -12.24
CA ALA A 241 -13.54 -9.73 -12.15
C ALA A 241 -14.25 -10.31 -10.91
N LEU A 242 -15.51 -9.89 -10.71
CA LEU A 242 -16.32 -10.33 -9.59
C LEU A 242 -17.18 -11.53 -10.00
N GLU A 243 -17.33 -12.46 -9.10
CA GLU A 243 -18.27 -13.56 -9.30
C GLU A 243 -19.69 -13.13 -8.95
N SER A 244 -20.65 -13.59 -9.74
CA SER A 244 -22.06 -13.32 -9.46
C SER A 244 -22.50 -14.00 -8.15
N LYS A 245 -23.61 -13.56 -7.59
CA LYS A 245 -24.20 -14.16 -6.39
C LYS A 245 -24.50 -15.66 -6.62
N GLU A 246 -25.04 -15.99 -7.78
CA GLU A 246 -25.40 -17.35 -8.18
C GLU A 246 -24.17 -18.26 -8.24
N GLU A 247 -23.05 -17.78 -8.78
CA GLU A 247 -21.80 -18.52 -8.82
C GLU A 247 -21.23 -18.78 -7.41
N LYS A 248 -21.29 -17.80 -6.50
CA LYS A 248 -20.88 -17.96 -5.10
C LYS A 248 -21.73 -18.98 -4.36
N ILE A 249 -23.06 -18.93 -4.57
CA ILE A 249 -24.01 -19.93 -4.04
C ILE A 249 -23.72 -21.32 -4.63
N ALA A 250 -23.44 -21.40 -5.93
CA ALA A 250 -23.09 -22.65 -6.59
C ALA A 250 -21.78 -23.25 -6.05
N LEU A 251 -20.76 -22.42 -5.81
CA LEU A 251 -19.52 -22.84 -5.16
C LEU A 251 -19.79 -23.41 -3.75
N LEU A 252 -20.57 -22.69 -2.93
CA LEU A 252 -20.93 -23.16 -1.60
C LEU A 252 -21.72 -24.48 -1.63
N ASN A 253 -22.66 -24.63 -2.56
CA ASN A 253 -23.36 -25.89 -2.76
C ASN A 253 -22.43 -27.04 -3.14
N SER A 254 -21.43 -26.78 -3.99
CA SER A 254 -20.43 -27.81 -4.36
C SER A 254 -19.56 -28.21 -3.16
N ILE A 255 -19.21 -27.24 -2.29
CA ILE A 255 -18.50 -27.49 -1.02
C ILE A 255 -19.35 -28.38 -0.10
N ILE A 256 -20.62 -28.02 0.10
CA ILE A 256 -21.56 -28.75 0.97
C ILE A 256 -21.82 -30.19 0.44
N ASN A 257 -21.87 -30.36 -0.86
CA ASN A 257 -22.07 -31.66 -1.50
C ASN A 257 -20.79 -32.49 -1.64
N LYS A 258 -19.66 -32.01 -1.13
CA LYS A 258 -18.32 -32.64 -1.21
C LYS A 258 -17.84 -32.93 -2.64
N ASN A 259 -18.30 -32.16 -3.60
CA ASN A 259 -17.88 -32.31 -4.99
C ASN A 259 -16.52 -31.59 -5.24
N VAL A 260 -15.43 -32.24 -4.79
CA VAL A 260 -14.07 -31.67 -4.88
C VAL A 260 -13.69 -31.30 -6.32
N SER A 261 -14.11 -32.12 -7.31
CA SER A 261 -13.78 -31.88 -8.72
C SER A 261 -14.40 -30.57 -9.23
N ASP A 262 -15.70 -30.35 -8.96
CA ASP A 262 -16.39 -29.11 -9.37
C ASP A 262 -15.84 -27.89 -8.62
N VAL A 263 -15.57 -28.04 -7.32
CA VAL A 263 -14.95 -26.98 -6.49
C VAL A 263 -13.62 -26.52 -7.08
N LEU A 264 -12.69 -27.44 -7.37
CA LEU A 264 -11.39 -27.10 -7.94
C LEU A 264 -11.52 -26.51 -9.36
N GLN A 265 -12.45 -27.00 -10.16
CA GLN A 265 -12.70 -26.45 -11.49
C GLN A 265 -13.20 -25.00 -11.43
N ARG A 266 -14.10 -24.67 -10.49
CA ARG A 266 -14.58 -23.29 -10.26
C ARG A 266 -13.45 -22.38 -9.76
N ILE A 267 -12.67 -22.84 -8.78
CA ILE A 267 -11.53 -22.08 -8.26
C ILE A 267 -10.53 -21.75 -9.38
N ASN A 268 -10.19 -22.74 -10.22
CA ASN A 268 -9.28 -22.51 -11.35
C ASN A 268 -9.86 -21.49 -12.35
N ARG A 269 -11.17 -21.49 -12.57
CA ARG A 269 -11.85 -20.49 -13.41
C ARG A 269 -11.71 -19.10 -12.80
N TYR A 270 -11.99 -18.93 -11.50
CA TYR A 270 -11.88 -17.65 -10.80
C TYR A 270 -10.45 -17.11 -10.81
N ILE A 271 -9.46 -17.97 -10.62
CA ILE A 271 -8.05 -17.58 -10.72
C ILE A 271 -7.70 -17.14 -12.15
N ALA A 272 -8.20 -17.87 -13.17
CA ALA A 272 -7.94 -17.54 -14.57
C ALA A 272 -8.63 -16.23 -15.01
N SER A 273 -9.81 -15.91 -14.46
CA SER A 273 -10.49 -14.61 -14.69
C SER A 273 -9.84 -13.44 -13.95
N GLY A 274 -8.91 -13.70 -13.05
CA GLY A 274 -8.27 -12.66 -12.22
C GLY A 274 -9.11 -12.21 -11.03
N ALA A 275 -10.03 -13.02 -10.55
CA ALA A 275 -10.90 -12.70 -9.43
C ALA A 275 -10.11 -12.34 -8.16
N ASP A 276 -10.59 -11.37 -7.40
CA ASP A 276 -10.03 -11.02 -6.09
C ASP A 276 -10.40 -12.09 -5.05
N ILE A 277 -9.45 -12.97 -4.78
CA ILE A 277 -9.60 -14.09 -3.84
C ILE A 277 -9.91 -13.62 -2.41
N LYS A 278 -9.37 -12.48 -1.98
CA LYS A 278 -9.69 -11.94 -0.65
C LYS A 278 -11.16 -11.58 -0.57
N ARG A 279 -11.64 -10.84 -1.56
CA ARG A 279 -13.03 -10.43 -1.66
C ARG A 279 -13.97 -11.65 -1.77
N LEU A 280 -13.62 -12.62 -2.60
CA LEU A 280 -14.41 -13.87 -2.71
C LEU A 280 -14.51 -14.58 -1.34
N THR A 281 -13.42 -14.57 -0.56
CA THR A 281 -13.42 -15.14 0.79
C THR A 281 -14.33 -14.34 1.74
N ASP A 282 -14.31 -12.99 1.65
CA ASP A 282 -15.20 -12.12 2.43
C ASP A 282 -16.67 -12.34 2.06
N ASP A 283 -16.97 -12.48 0.78
CA ASP A 283 -18.33 -12.76 0.28
C ASP A 283 -18.85 -14.12 0.76
N LEU A 284 -18.01 -15.15 0.75
CA LEU A 284 -18.38 -16.47 1.31
C LEU A 284 -18.66 -16.39 2.82
N LEU A 285 -17.90 -15.57 3.55
CA LEU A 285 -18.15 -15.34 4.98
C LEU A 285 -19.50 -14.67 5.21
N LEU A 286 -19.85 -13.67 4.39
CA LEU A 286 -21.16 -13.00 4.47
C LEU A 286 -22.32 -13.96 4.19
N ILE A 287 -22.19 -14.82 3.18
CA ILE A 287 -23.20 -15.85 2.88
C ILE A 287 -23.35 -16.82 4.07
N LEU A 288 -22.25 -17.29 4.66
CA LEU A 288 -22.30 -18.17 5.84
C LEU A 288 -22.89 -17.48 7.07
N LYS A 289 -22.60 -16.17 7.25
CA LYS A 289 -23.23 -15.36 8.30
C LYS A 289 -24.75 -15.30 8.14
N ASP A 290 -25.23 -15.05 6.92
CA ASP A 290 -26.67 -15.02 6.64
C ASP A 290 -27.33 -16.39 6.90
N ILE A 291 -26.69 -17.49 6.51
CA ILE A 291 -27.15 -18.85 6.82
C ILE A 291 -27.25 -19.04 8.34
N LEU A 292 -26.22 -18.63 9.11
CA LEU A 292 -26.21 -18.74 10.57
C LEU A 292 -27.31 -17.90 11.22
N ILE A 293 -27.52 -16.66 10.75
CA ILE A 293 -28.59 -15.78 11.23
C ILE A 293 -29.96 -16.46 10.99
N TYR A 294 -30.21 -16.97 9.79
CA TYR A 294 -31.45 -17.66 9.47
C TYR A 294 -31.63 -18.94 10.28
N GLN A 295 -30.56 -19.72 10.49
CA GLN A 295 -30.59 -20.92 11.33
C GLN A 295 -30.98 -20.59 12.80
N SER A 296 -30.48 -19.49 13.32
CA SER A 296 -30.65 -19.11 14.73
C SER A 296 -31.96 -18.36 15.00
N SER A 297 -32.34 -17.43 14.13
CA SER A 297 -33.45 -16.49 14.38
C SER A 297 -34.71 -16.78 13.56
N ARG A 298 -34.60 -17.50 12.43
CA ARG A 298 -35.66 -17.68 11.44
C ARG A 298 -36.20 -16.34 10.88
N ASN A 299 -35.46 -15.26 11.09
CA ASN A 299 -35.81 -13.94 10.58
C ASN A 299 -35.00 -13.65 9.31
N PHE A 300 -35.70 -13.34 8.22
CA PHE A 300 -35.09 -12.99 6.94
C PHE A 300 -34.81 -11.50 6.78
N GLU A 301 -35.41 -10.63 7.63
CA GLU A 301 -35.21 -9.17 7.58
C GLU A 301 -33.76 -8.76 7.91
N CYS A 302 -33.01 -9.63 8.59
CA CYS A 302 -31.63 -9.40 8.97
C CYS A 302 -30.61 -9.96 7.98
N LEU A 303 -31.05 -10.55 6.85
CA LEU A 303 -30.15 -11.08 5.84
C LEU A 303 -29.66 -9.97 4.92
N GLU A 304 -28.37 -9.98 4.62
CA GLU A 304 -27.73 -8.96 3.78
C GLU A 304 -27.58 -9.41 2.31
N VAL A 305 -27.26 -10.68 2.10
CA VAL A 305 -26.94 -11.25 0.78
C VAL A 305 -27.98 -12.23 0.30
N LEU A 306 -28.43 -13.15 1.16
CA LEU A 306 -29.35 -14.22 0.79
C LEU A 306 -30.81 -13.77 0.89
N ASN A 307 -31.65 -14.28 -0.03
CA ASN A 307 -33.09 -14.22 0.16
C ASN A 307 -33.60 -15.40 1.01
N GLU A 308 -34.86 -15.34 1.44
CA GLU A 308 -35.47 -16.36 2.31
C GLU A 308 -35.42 -17.77 1.69
N GLN A 309 -35.68 -17.90 0.38
CA GLN A 309 -35.66 -19.17 -0.32
C GLN A 309 -34.26 -19.77 -0.37
N GLU A 310 -33.27 -18.97 -0.66
CA GLU A 310 -31.86 -19.37 -0.69
C GLU A 310 -31.38 -19.80 0.69
N ALA A 311 -31.61 -18.98 1.72
CA ALA A 311 -31.24 -19.30 3.10
C ALA A 311 -31.93 -20.59 3.61
N SER A 312 -33.23 -20.77 3.30
CA SER A 312 -33.99 -21.96 3.67
C SER A 312 -33.48 -23.22 2.97
N SER A 313 -32.94 -23.11 1.74
CA SER A 313 -32.36 -24.23 1.02
C SER A 313 -31.12 -24.79 1.73
N PHE A 314 -30.25 -23.92 2.22
CA PHE A 314 -29.03 -24.31 2.97
C PHE A 314 -29.34 -24.92 4.32
N PHE A 315 -30.43 -24.50 4.98
CA PHE A 315 -30.86 -25.06 6.24
C PHE A 315 -31.10 -26.58 6.22
N LYS A 316 -31.43 -27.14 5.07
CA LYS A 316 -31.66 -28.60 4.90
C LYS A 316 -30.35 -29.39 4.91
N TYR A 317 -29.23 -28.76 4.60
CA TYR A 317 -27.95 -29.41 4.33
C TYR A 317 -26.85 -29.10 5.30
N LEU A 318 -26.97 -28.01 6.09
CA LEU A 318 -26.02 -27.57 7.07
C LEU A 318 -26.68 -27.44 8.44
N ASP A 319 -26.00 -27.93 9.49
CA ASP A 319 -26.34 -27.60 10.88
C ASP A 319 -25.59 -26.37 11.38
N ILE A 320 -25.98 -25.86 12.55
CA ILE A 320 -25.36 -24.66 13.16
C ILE A 320 -23.87 -24.91 13.46
N ASP A 321 -23.53 -26.10 13.99
CA ASP A 321 -22.15 -26.44 14.35
C ASP A 321 -21.24 -26.53 13.12
N GLU A 322 -21.78 -27.07 12.00
CA GLU A 322 -21.04 -27.13 10.73
C GLU A 322 -20.83 -25.73 10.18
N THR A 323 -21.87 -24.87 10.20
CA THR A 323 -21.78 -23.47 9.74
C THR A 323 -20.74 -22.69 10.55
N LEU A 324 -20.73 -22.81 11.88
CA LEU A 324 -19.74 -22.16 12.75
C LEU A 324 -18.32 -22.63 12.43
N LYS A 325 -18.08 -23.93 12.22
CA LYS A 325 -16.77 -24.46 11.83
C LYS A 325 -16.30 -23.90 10.48
N MET A 326 -17.21 -23.78 9.53
CA MET A 326 -16.88 -23.19 8.23
C MET A 326 -16.50 -21.71 8.36
N ILE A 327 -17.24 -20.95 9.18
CA ILE A 327 -16.90 -19.56 9.52
C ILE A 327 -15.52 -19.46 10.15
N ASP A 328 -15.20 -20.30 11.14
CA ASP A 328 -13.90 -20.31 11.81
C ASP A 328 -12.75 -20.58 10.83
N ILE A 329 -12.92 -21.51 9.90
CA ILE A 329 -11.93 -21.81 8.86
C ILE A 329 -11.67 -20.59 7.98
N ILE A 330 -12.72 -19.91 7.52
CA ILE A 330 -12.61 -18.71 6.68
C ILE A 330 -11.94 -17.55 7.47
N MET A 331 -12.37 -17.29 8.69
CA MET A 331 -11.79 -16.25 9.53
C MET A 331 -10.30 -16.47 9.82
N ASN A 332 -9.88 -17.72 9.99
CA ASN A 332 -8.46 -18.04 10.15
C ASN A 332 -7.69 -17.82 8.85
N ALA A 333 -8.25 -18.20 7.69
CA ALA A 333 -7.64 -17.92 6.40
C ALA A 333 -7.45 -16.41 6.15
N GLN A 334 -8.44 -15.57 6.50
CA GLN A 334 -8.34 -14.11 6.38
C GLN A 334 -7.20 -13.52 7.23
N LYS A 335 -6.95 -14.07 8.43
CA LYS A 335 -5.80 -13.67 9.26
C LYS A 335 -4.48 -14.05 8.57
N ASP A 336 -4.42 -15.26 8.03
CA ASP A 336 -3.22 -15.78 7.39
C ASP A 336 -2.89 -15.05 6.07
N TYR A 337 -3.89 -14.52 5.34
CA TYR A 337 -3.70 -13.71 4.12
C TYR A 337 -2.80 -12.48 4.33
N LYS A 338 -2.69 -11.97 5.56
CA LYS A 338 -1.84 -10.83 5.90
C LYS A 338 -0.35 -11.19 5.97
N THR A 339 -0.03 -12.47 6.12
CA THR A 339 1.33 -12.96 6.41
C THR A 339 1.95 -13.76 5.27
N VAL A 340 1.16 -14.18 4.28
CA VAL A 340 1.62 -15.02 3.17
C VAL A 340 1.91 -14.19 1.91
N ASN A 341 2.92 -14.62 1.15
CA ASN A 341 3.27 -13.98 -0.13
C ASN A 341 2.33 -14.36 -1.28
N SER A 342 1.71 -15.56 -1.24
CA SER A 342 0.76 -16.04 -2.25
C SER A 342 -0.52 -16.51 -1.58
N ILE A 343 -1.63 -15.90 -1.94
CA ILE A 343 -2.95 -16.17 -1.34
C ILE A 343 -3.60 -17.39 -1.99
N ILE A 344 -3.33 -17.64 -3.28
CA ILE A 344 -4.01 -18.68 -4.07
C ILE A 344 -3.87 -20.07 -3.45
N PRO A 345 -2.67 -20.59 -3.13
CA PRO A 345 -2.54 -21.93 -2.53
C PRO A 345 -3.22 -22.01 -1.14
N LEU A 346 -3.20 -20.91 -0.39
CA LEU A 346 -3.85 -20.88 0.93
C LEU A 346 -5.39 -20.92 0.78
N PHE A 347 -5.93 -20.23 -0.22
CA PHE A 347 -7.34 -20.28 -0.54
C PHE A 347 -7.78 -21.69 -0.96
N GLU A 348 -7.05 -22.35 -1.87
CA GLU A 348 -7.31 -23.73 -2.27
C GLU A 348 -7.36 -24.67 -1.07
N VAL A 349 -6.37 -24.60 -0.18
CA VAL A 349 -6.33 -25.38 1.07
C VAL A 349 -7.50 -25.04 1.98
N THR A 350 -7.88 -23.78 2.07
CA THR A 350 -9.02 -23.33 2.88
C THR A 350 -10.32 -23.94 2.37
N ILE A 351 -10.55 -23.87 1.06
CA ILE A 351 -11.75 -24.47 0.46
C ILE A 351 -11.76 -26.00 0.64
N LEU A 352 -10.63 -26.69 0.49
CA LEU A 352 -10.54 -28.12 0.76
C LEU A 352 -10.84 -28.47 2.24
N LYS A 353 -10.41 -27.62 3.18
CA LYS A 353 -10.80 -27.76 4.59
C LYS A 353 -12.31 -27.59 4.79
N LEU A 354 -12.95 -26.64 4.08
CA LEU A 354 -14.41 -26.46 4.13
C LEU A 354 -15.15 -27.72 3.62
N VAL A 355 -14.67 -28.32 2.54
CA VAL A 355 -15.25 -29.59 2.01
C VAL A 355 -15.10 -30.74 3.04
N ALA A 356 -14.01 -30.77 3.80
CA ALA A 356 -13.72 -31.81 4.77
C ALA A 356 -14.51 -31.67 6.09
N THR A 357 -15.07 -30.49 6.40
CA THR A 357 -15.74 -30.22 7.70
C THR A 357 -17.07 -30.95 7.86
N LYS A 358 -17.78 -31.25 6.77
CA LYS A 358 -19.07 -31.90 6.84
C LYS A 358 -18.93 -33.36 7.26
N LYS A 359 -19.59 -33.78 8.34
CA LYS A 359 -19.68 -35.19 8.74
C LYS A 359 -20.39 -36.01 7.67
N ASP A 360 -19.85 -37.17 7.34
CA ASP A 360 -20.58 -38.12 6.49
C ASP A 360 -21.85 -38.52 7.23
N GLY A 361 -22.99 -38.08 6.68
CA GLY A 361 -24.27 -38.59 7.16
C GLY A 361 -24.23 -40.12 7.10
N SER A 362 -24.53 -40.76 8.22
CA SER A 362 -24.53 -42.23 8.37
C SER A 362 -25.39 -42.86 7.26
N SER A 363 -24.75 -43.32 6.22
CA SER A 363 -25.29 -44.31 5.32
C SER A 363 -24.50 -45.60 5.51
N ASN A 364 -25.14 -46.54 6.20
CA ASN A 364 -24.77 -47.95 6.20
C ASN A 364 -24.75 -48.45 4.75
N ALA A 365 -23.59 -48.46 4.14
CA ALA A 365 -23.34 -49.22 2.92
C ALA A 365 -21.86 -49.62 2.93
N GLY A 366 -21.63 -50.89 3.11
CA GLY A 366 -20.48 -51.73 2.91
C GLY A 366 -19.09 -51.07 2.76
N GLN A 367 -18.28 -51.19 3.77
CA GLN A 367 -16.84 -50.93 3.65
C GLN A 367 -16.22 -51.76 2.52
N PRO A 368 -15.56 -51.21 1.54
CA PRO A 368 -14.52 -51.96 0.83
C PRO A 368 -13.34 -52.08 1.76
N LYS A 369 -12.97 -53.34 2.06
CA LYS A 369 -11.75 -53.66 2.81
C LYS A 369 -10.53 -53.03 2.13
N PRO A 370 -9.58 -52.47 2.90
CA PRO A 370 -8.32 -51.99 2.33
C PRO A 370 -7.59 -53.17 1.68
N VAL A 371 -7.20 -53.03 0.46
CA VAL A 371 -6.28 -53.98 -0.21
C VAL A 371 -4.90 -53.62 0.33
N GLU A 372 -4.39 -54.52 1.20
CA GLU A 372 -2.97 -54.44 1.61
C GLU A 372 -2.09 -54.72 0.38
N PRO A 373 -1.05 -53.93 0.16
CA PRO A 373 -0.05 -54.26 -0.85
C PRO A 373 0.79 -55.43 -0.31
N VAL A 374 0.77 -56.52 -1.06
CA VAL A 374 1.62 -57.69 -0.83
C VAL A 374 3.05 -57.31 -1.11
N TYR A 375 3.86 -57.16 -0.05
CA TYR A 375 5.30 -57.11 -0.16
C TYR A 375 5.86 -58.52 -0.01
N GLU A 376 6.47 -59.06 -1.05
CA GLU A 376 7.28 -60.26 -0.99
C GLU A 376 8.47 -60.03 -0.07
N LYS A 377 8.67 -60.98 0.88
CA LYS A 377 9.83 -61.00 1.80
C LYS A 377 11.09 -61.43 1.06
N PRO A 378 12.20 -60.68 1.13
CA PRO A 378 13.51 -61.22 0.83
C PRO A 378 14.06 -62.06 1.99
N ALA A 379 14.79 -63.10 1.65
CA ALA A 379 15.39 -64.10 2.50
C ALA A 379 16.46 -63.55 3.50
N PRO A 380 16.74 -64.27 4.61
CA PRO A 380 17.59 -63.79 5.71
C PRO A 380 19.08 -63.88 5.38
N LYS A 381 19.87 -62.85 5.76
CA LYS A 381 21.33 -62.87 5.86
C LYS A 381 21.81 -62.58 7.28
N PRO A 382 23.01 -62.99 7.64
CA PRO A 382 23.36 -63.51 8.96
C PRO A 382 23.75 -62.44 10.00
N GLU A 383 23.64 -62.87 11.26
CA GLU A 383 24.00 -62.18 12.49
C GLU A 383 25.44 -61.65 12.51
N PHE A 384 25.61 -60.38 12.91
CA PHE A 384 26.85 -59.87 13.48
C PHE A 384 26.60 -59.31 14.88
N LYS A 385 27.53 -59.71 15.81
CA LYS A 385 27.52 -59.38 17.23
C LYS A 385 27.82 -57.90 17.51
N PRO A 386 27.42 -57.39 18.68
CA PRO A 386 27.49 -55.97 19.03
C PRO A 386 28.83 -55.58 19.64
N GLU A 387 29.26 -54.34 19.34
CA GLU A 387 30.29 -53.62 20.09
C GLU A 387 29.78 -52.22 20.51
N PRO A 388 30.42 -51.54 21.49
CA PRO A 388 29.72 -50.90 22.60
C PRO A 388 29.39 -49.44 22.42
N LYS A 389 28.43 -48.95 23.22
CA LYS A 389 27.96 -47.57 23.34
C LYS A 389 29.08 -46.57 23.64
N PRO A 390 29.01 -45.38 23.09
CA PRO A 390 29.44 -44.17 23.77
C PRO A 390 28.28 -43.31 24.26
N GLU A 391 28.56 -42.56 25.30
CA GLU A 391 27.71 -41.78 26.19
C GLU A 391 27.00 -40.56 25.57
N PRO A 392 26.05 -39.91 26.27
CA PRO A 392 25.05 -39.03 25.69
C PRO A 392 25.59 -37.62 25.39
N ARG A 393 25.37 -37.15 24.17
CA ARG A 393 25.53 -35.74 23.80
C ARG A 393 24.19 -35.01 23.88
N VAL A 394 24.25 -33.93 24.60
CA VAL A 394 23.26 -32.91 24.85
C VAL A 394 22.51 -32.49 23.57
N GLU A 395 21.19 -32.50 23.62
CA GLU A 395 20.30 -31.93 22.60
C GLU A 395 20.48 -30.43 22.52
N PRO A 396 20.59 -29.84 21.31
CA PRO A 396 20.35 -28.43 21.14
C PRO A 396 18.89 -28.18 20.80
N GLN A 397 18.31 -27.21 21.49
CA GLN A 397 16.95 -26.69 21.31
C GLN A 397 16.68 -26.21 19.88
N PRO A 398 15.42 -26.23 19.40
CA PRO A 398 15.08 -25.83 18.06
C PRO A 398 15.19 -24.30 17.90
N VAL A 399 16.16 -23.87 17.13
CA VAL A 399 16.29 -22.50 16.67
C VAL A 399 15.25 -22.25 15.58
N LYS A 400 14.32 -21.33 15.84
CA LYS A 400 13.45 -20.74 14.82
C LYS A 400 14.31 -20.16 13.72
N LYS A 401 14.25 -20.73 12.53
CA LYS A 401 14.82 -20.12 11.32
C LYS A 401 13.90 -18.98 10.86
N GLU A 402 14.20 -17.79 11.28
CA GLU A 402 13.87 -16.60 10.50
C GLU A 402 14.71 -16.66 9.23
N ILE A 403 14.06 -16.76 8.08
CA ILE A 403 14.71 -16.60 6.78
C ILE A 403 15.00 -15.10 6.65
N LYS A 404 16.20 -14.72 7.05
CA LYS A 404 16.68 -13.36 6.93
C LYS A 404 16.92 -13.03 5.46
N GLN A 405 16.57 -11.81 5.07
CA GLN A 405 16.91 -11.18 3.77
C GLN A 405 18.39 -11.32 3.37
N GLU A 406 19.26 -11.73 4.29
CA GLU A 406 20.67 -11.99 4.07
C GLU A 406 20.97 -13.14 3.07
N GLU A 407 20.09 -14.14 2.94
CA GLU A 407 20.31 -15.23 1.99
C GLU A 407 20.20 -14.78 0.50
N LEU A 408 19.38 -13.76 0.20
CA LEU A 408 19.28 -13.26 -1.18
C LEU A 408 20.52 -12.46 -1.59
N VAL A 409 21.11 -11.75 -0.63
CA VAL A 409 22.34 -10.97 -0.83
C VAL A 409 23.56 -11.90 -0.96
N SER A 410 23.56 -13.02 -0.20
CA SER A 410 24.64 -14.00 -0.27
C SER A 410 24.73 -14.74 -1.61
N LEU A 411 23.60 -14.84 -2.34
CA LEU A 411 23.58 -15.45 -3.68
C LEU A 411 24.24 -14.57 -4.77
N LEU A 412 24.30 -13.24 -4.54
CA LEU A 412 25.00 -12.31 -5.44
C LEU A 412 26.51 -12.31 -5.21
N ASP A 413 26.95 -12.84 -4.07
CA ASP A 413 28.32 -12.75 -3.58
C ASP A 413 29.12 -14.06 -3.73
N GLN A 414 28.77 -15.00 -4.62
CA GLN A 414 29.54 -16.22 -4.80
C GLN A 414 30.89 -15.95 -5.48
N PRO A 415 31.99 -16.53 -4.98
CA PRO A 415 33.32 -16.27 -5.48
C PRO A 415 33.53 -16.94 -6.84
N GLU A 416 34.08 -16.19 -7.78
CA GLU A 416 34.79 -16.77 -8.92
C GLU A 416 36.17 -17.22 -8.49
N GLU A 417 36.62 -18.35 -9.05
CA GLU A 417 38.00 -18.83 -8.92
C GLU A 417 39.01 -17.78 -9.42
N PRO A 418 40.21 -17.74 -8.88
CA PRO A 418 41.15 -16.67 -9.13
C PRO A 418 41.73 -16.74 -10.56
N ALA A 419 41.27 -15.84 -11.42
CA ALA A 419 41.92 -15.55 -12.69
C ALA A 419 42.64 -14.19 -12.62
N LYS A 420 43.95 -14.18 -12.87
CA LYS A 420 44.80 -13.02 -13.13
C LYS A 420 44.34 -12.33 -14.42
N PRO A 421 44.64 -11.09 -14.70
CA PRO A 421 45.58 -10.11 -14.20
C PRO A 421 44.99 -8.73 -13.90
N GLU A 422 45.81 -7.88 -13.33
CA GLU A 422 45.60 -6.45 -13.09
C GLU A 422 45.12 -5.71 -14.33
N ILE A 423 43.92 -5.13 -14.27
CA ILE A 423 43.48 -4.14 -15.25
C ILE A 423 44.12 -2.82 -14.85
N VAL A 424 45.07 -2.38 -15.64
CA VAL A 424 45.69 -1.05 -15.53
C VAL A 424 44.63 -0.04 -15.94
N LEU A 425 44.09 0.69 -14.97
CA LEU A 425 43.18 1.80 -15.21
C LEU A 425 43.97 3.11 -15.15
N SER A 426 43.88 3.86 -16.25
CA SER A 426 44.44 5.20 -16.35
C SER A 426 43.79 6.13 -15.31
N LYS A 427 44.60 7.02 -14.77
CA LYS A 427 44.24 8.05 -13.82
C LYS A 427 43.10 8.91 -14.36
N ASN A 428 42.16 9.25 -13.49
CA ASN A 428 41.29 10.42 -13.47
C ASN A 428 39.79 10.11 -13.50
N VAL A 429 39.07 10.95 -12.80
CA VAL A 429 37.65 11.09 -12.56
C VAL A 429 36.73 10.17 -13.36
N LEU A 430 36.05 9.33 -12.64
CA LEU A 430 35.11 8.33 -13.07
C LEU A 430 33.87 8.93 -13.74
N SER A 431 33.78 9.04 -15.05
CA SER A 431 32.52 9.26 -15.75
C SER A 431 32.03 7.94 -16.33
N ILE A 432 30.94 7.45 -15.81
CA ILE A 432 30.20 6.36 -16.42
C ILE A 432 29.39 6.95 -17.56
N LYS A 433 29.37 6.35 -18.75
CA LYS A 433 28.47 6.71 -19.84
C LYS A 433 27.01 6.47 -19.40
N GLY A 434 26.49 7.35 -18.54
CA GLY A 434 25.11 7.45 -18.17
C GLY A 434 24.53 8.72 -18.79
N THR A 435 23.29 8.65 -19.24
CA THR A 435 22.54 9.82 -19.69
C THR A 435 22.43 10.80 -18.52
N LYS A 436 23.04 11.99 -18.67
CA LYS A 436 22.81 13.11 -17.76
C LYS A 436 21.35 13.49 -17.82
N LYS A 437 20.67 13.37 -16.71
CA LYS A 437 19.35 13.95 -16.49
C LYS A 437 19.48 14.85 -15.27
N ASP A 438 19.39 16.17 -15.48
CA ASP A 438 19.38 17.18 -14.41
C ASP A 438 20.57 17.07 -13.41
N ASP A 439 21.82 17.20 -13.90
CA ASP A 439 23.06 17.18 -13.11
C ASP A 439 23.30 15.95 -12.22
N SER A 440 22.58 14.84 -12.47
CA SER A 440 22.73 13.57 -11.76
C SER A 440 23.20 12.43 -12.65
N PHE A 441 23.87 11.43 -12.05
CA PHE A 441 24.25 10.20 -12.72
C PHE A 441 23.07 9.22 -12.78
N PHE A 442 22.92 8.58 -13.92
CA PHE A 442 21.99 7.48 -14.11
C PHE A 442 22.72 6.26 -14.70
N ILE A 443 22.68 5.14 -13.99
CA ILE A 443 23.22 3.86 -14.45
C ILE A 443 22.05 2.99 -14.92
N CYS A 444 22.09 2.53 -16.18
CA CYS A 444 21.07 1.62 -16.71
C CYS A 444 21.20 0.22 -16.10
N ASP A 445 20.13 -0.57 -16.16
CA ASP A 445 20.09 -1.94 -15.59
C ASP A 445 21.18 -2.85 -16.17
N ASP A 446 21.55 -2.70 -17.45
CA ASP A 446 22.60 -3.50 -18.09
C ASP A 446 23.98 -3.22 -17.50
N LEU A 447 24.34 -1.95 -17.37
CA LEU A 447 25.60 -1.53 -16.76
C LEU A 447 25.63 -1.88 -15.26
N MET A 448 24.49 -1.86 -14.59
CA MET A 448 24.40 -2.28 -13.19
C MET A 448 24.69 -3.79 -13.05
N ILE A 449 24.22 -4.62 -13.99
CA ILE A 449 24.52 -6.05 -14.01
C ILE A 449 26.03 -6.28 -14.26
N ASP A 450 26.65 -5.50 -15.13
CA ASP A 450 28.10 -5.54 -15.37
C ASP A 450 28.88 -5.20 -14.08
N ILE A 451 28.44 -4.19 -13.33
CA ILE A 451 29.04 -3.83 -12.03
C ILE A 451 28.89 -4.96 -11.02
N ILE A 452 27.72 -5.61 -10.98
CA ILE A 452 27.48 -6.77 -10.10
C ILE A 452 28.42 -7.93 -10.45
N VAL A 453 28.61 -8.21 -11.72
CA VAL A 453 29.53 -9.28 -12.18
C VAL A 453 30.99 -8.99 -11.82
N LEU A 454 31.39 -7.71 -11.81
CA LEU A 454 32.74 -7.27 -11.40
C LEU A 454 32.91 -7.15 -9.87
N SER A 455 31.88 -7.41 -9.08
CA SER A 455 31.94 -7.23 -7.62
C SER A 455 32.85 -8.24 -6.94
N LYS A 456 33.51 -7.80 -5.84
CA LYS A 456 34.38 -8.62 -4.99
C LYS A 456 33.83 -8.66 -3.57
N LYS A 457 33.54 -9.87 -3.09
CA LYS A 457 32.96 -10.10 -1.76
C LYS A 457 33.84 -9.57 -0.63
N ASP A 458 35.15 -9.74 -0.75
CA ASP A 458 36.11 -9.32 0.27
C ASP A 458 36.11 -7.80 0.46
N ILE A 459 36.02 -7.03 -0.64
CA ILE A 459 35.95 -5.56 -0.59
C ILE A 459 34.66 -5.12 0.08
N LYS A 460 33.53 -5.73 -0.28
CA LYS A 460 32.26 -5.42 0.33
C LYS A 460 32.26 -5.71 1.84
N ASN A 461 32.75 -6.87 2.26
CA ASN A 461 32.81 -7.25 3.68
C ASN A 461 33.69 -6.29 4.48
N GLN A 462 34.86 -5.91 3.97
CA GLN A 462 35.73 -4.90 4.59
C GLN A 462 35.01 -3.53 4.76
N LEU A 463 34.23 -3.12 3.76
CA LEU A 463 33.46 -1.88 3.84
C LEU A 463 32.35 -1.97 4.90
N ILE A 464 31.64 -3.09 4.98
CA ILE A 464 30.56 -3.30 5.97
C ILE A 464 31.13 -3.30 7.40
N GLU A 465 32.23 -4.01 7.65
CA GLU A 465 32.88 -4.07 8.97
C GLU A 465 33.34 -2.69 9.45
N ASN A 466 33.85 -1.86 8.54
CA ASN A 466 34.36 -0.55 8.85
C ASN A 466 33.36 0.60 8.57
N TRP A 467 32.09 0.31 8.22
CA TRP A 467 31.09 1.32 7.86
C TRP A 467 30.84 2.35 8.97
N SER A 468 31.06 1.95 10.23
CA SER A 468 30.99 2.84 11.39
C SER A 468 32.00 4.00 11.35
N ALA A 469 33.07 3.90 10.58
CA ALA A 469 34.04 4.96 10.41
C ALA A 469 33.44 6.22 9.74
N ILE A 470 32.48 6.03 8.82
CA ILE A 470 31.76 7.12 8.16
C ILE A 470 30.99 7.96 9.18
N LYS A 471 30.38 7.32 10.21
CA LYS A 471 29.67 8.05 11.27
C LYS A 471 30.56 9.03 12.05
N ARG A 472 31.85 8.73 12.16
CA ARG A 472 32.81 9.64 12.85
C ARG A 472 33.10 10.88 12.00
N LEU A 473 33.00 10.76 10.69
CA LEU A 473 33.26 11.85 9.75
C LEU A 473 32.09 12.84 9.62
N THR A 474 30.89 12.51 10.15
CA THR A 474 29.74 13.43 10.12
C THR A 474 29.97 14.72 10.91
N ALA A 475 30.90 14.72 11.89
CA ALA A 475 31.28 15.89 12.65
C ALA A 475 32.43 16.69 12.00
N HIS A 476 32.97 16.23 10.85
CA HIS A 476 34.07 16.91 10.18
C HIS A 476 33.58 18.18 9.45
N PRO A 477 34.26 19.33 9.55
CA PRO A 477 33.78 20.60 8.96
C PRO A 477 33.52 20.53 7.46
N ASP A 478 34.41 19.89 6.69
CA ASP A 478 34.32 19.85 5.23
C ASP A 478 33.66 18.58 4.70
N LEU A 479 33.80 17.45 5.41
CA LEU A 479 33.31 16.15 4.96
C LEU A 479 31.95 15.76 5.56
N GLY A 480 31.51 16.44 6.62
CA GLY A 480 30.32 16.08 7.38
C GLY A 480 29.04 16.07 6.55
N LYS A 481 28.87 17.02 5.63
CA LYS A 481 27.74 17.09 4.69
C LYS A 481 27.63 15.81 3.85
N TYR A 482 28.74 15.33 3.31
CA TYR A 482 28.79 14.17 2.43
C TYR A 482 28.78 12.86 3.21
N ALA A 483 29.40 12.82 4.39
CA ALA A 483 29.31 11.68 5.30
C ALA A 483 27.86 11.40 5.73
N THR A 484 27.06 12.43 5.95
CA THR A 484 25.64 12.29 6.29
C THR A 484 24.84 11.60 5.19
N ILE A 485 25.16 11.84 3.91
CA ILE A 485 24.52 11.14 2.79
C ILE A 485 24.82 9.63 2.83
N LEU A 486 26.04 9.25 3.25
CA LEU A 486 26.48 7.85 3.26
C LEU A 486 26.02 7.05 4.48
N VAL A 487 25.78 7.71 5.63
CA VAL A 487 25.45 7.03 6.91
C VAL A 487 24.21 6.18 6.82
N ASP A 488 23.18 6.65 6.11
CA ASP A 488 21.89 5.96 5.97
C ASP A 488 21.88 4.90 4.87
N GLY A 489 23.01 4.76 4.16
CA GLY A 489 23.16 3.81 3.08
C GLY A 489 23.75 2.47 3.52
N ARG A 490 23.40 1.41 2.83
CA ARG A 490 23.94 0.06 3.02
C ARG A 490 24.73 -0.36 1.77
N PRO A 491 26.02 -0.76 1.89
CA PRO A 491 26.78 -1.30 0.77
C PRO A 491 26.09 -2.52 0.13
N LEU A 492 25.68 -2.39 -1.11
CA LEU A 492 25.02 -3.45 -1.87
C LEU A 492 26.03 -4.26 -2.67
N VAL A 493 26.84 -3.58 -3.47
CA VAL A 493 27.84 -4.15 -4.37
C VAL A 493 29.10 -3.31 -4.28
N ALA A 494 30.27 -3.93 -4.23
CA ALA A 494 31.56 -3.25 -4.23
C ALA A 494 32.54 -3.91 -5.17
N SER A 495 33.19 -3.11 -6.02
CA SER A 495 34.33 -3.48 -6.84
C SER A 495 35.57 -2.67 -6.40
N ALA A 496 36.70 -2.84 -7.10
CA ALA A 496 37.90 -2.07 -6.75
C ALA A 496 37.73 -0.55 -6.89
N LYS A 497 36.75 -0.07 -7.68
CA LYS A 497 36.58 1.35 -8.03
C LYS A 497 35.15 1.88 -7.89
N ILE A 498 34.17 1.00 -7.83
CA ILE A 498 32.74 1.38 -7.74
C ILE A 498 32.14 0.74 -6.50
N LEU A 499 31.38 1.55 -5.77
CA LEU A 499 30.57 1.16 -4.63
C LEU A 499 29.12 1.51 -4.91
N VAL A 500 28.23 0.51 -4.96
CA VAL A 500 26.78 0.71 -5.03
C VAL A 500 26.20 0.63 -3.63
N ILE A 501 25.43 1.64 -3.26
CA ILE A 501 24.81 1.77 -1.94
C ILE A 501 23.29 1.73 -2.07
N GLU A 502 22.64 0.87 -1.30
CA GLU A 502 21.18 0.81 -1.19
C GLU A 502 20.71 1.80 -0.12
N TYR A 503 19.71 2.60 -0.47
CA TYR A 503 19.05 3.54 0.43
C TYR A 503 17.58 3.16 0.62
N GLN A 504 17.08 3.39 1.83
CA GLN A 504 15.67 3.17 2.14
C GLN A 504 14.76 4.16 1.40
N PHE A 505 15.24 5.40 1.19
CA PHE A 505 14.48 6.48 0.56
C PHE A 505 15.11 6.88 -0.78
N PRO A 506 14.31 6.99 -1.87
CA PRO A 506 14.80 7.38 -3.19
C PRO A 506 15.54 8.73 -3.22
N ASN A 507 15.03 9.71 -2.48
CA ASN A 507 15.61 11.06 -2.44
C ASN A 507 17.06 11.09 -1.92
N VAL A 508 17.44 10.15 -1.05
CA VAL A 508 18.83 10.05 -0.55
C VAL A 508 19.72 9.41 -1.60
N ALA A 509 19.21 8.42 -2.33
CA ALA A 509 19.90 7.82 -3.46
C ALA A 509 20.16 8.87 -4.56
N GLU A 510 19.17 9.70 -4.88
CA GLU A 510 19.30 10.81 -5.84
C GLU A 510 20.38 11.80 -5.39
N LYS A 511 20.41 12.21 -4.11
CA LYS A 511 21.46 13.09 -3.58
C LYS A 511 22.85 12.47 -3.68
N ALA A 512 22.99 11.17 -3.48
CA ALA A 512 24.26 10.47 -3.68
C ALA A 512 24.71 10.47 -5.14
N ASN A 513 23.76 10.54 -6.08
CA ASN A 513 24.01 10.51 -7.52
C ASN A 513 24.24 11.89 -8.14
N LEU A 514 24.09 12.99 -7.39
CA LEU A 514 24.37 14.33 -7.89
C LEU A 514 25.86 14.50 -8.19
N LEU A 515 26.18 15.06 -9.36
CA LEU A 515 27.56 15.35 -9.79
C LEU A 515 28.31 16.20 -8.77
N GLU A 516 27.66 17.23 -8.21
CA GLU A 516 28.25 18.14 -7.22
C GLU A 516 28.69 17.45 -5.90
N ASN A 517 28.07 16.30 -5.59
CA ASN A 517 28.35 15.58 -4.35
C ASN A 517 29.41 14.48 -4.52
N GLN A 518 29.71 14.07 -5.74
CA GLN A 518 30.59 12.91 -6.00
C GLN A 518 32.02 13.11 -5.48
N GLU A 519 32.61 14.26 -5.68
CA GLU A 519 33.98 14.53 -5.18
C GLU A 519 34.03 14.48 -3.64
N GLY A 520 33.06 15.11 -2.98
CA GLY A 520 32.97 15.07 -1.53
C GLY A 520 32.71 13.67 -0.98
N ILE A 521 31.82 12.89 -1.62
CA ILE A 521 31.53 11.51 -1.26
C ILE A 521 32.76 10.61 -1.44
N GLN A 522 33.49 10.75 -2.55
CA GLN A 522 34.71 10.00 -2.79
C GLN A 522 35.80 10.32 -1.76
N ASN A 523 35.92 11.58 -1.34
CA ASN A 523 36.86 12.00 -0.29
C ASN A 523 36.49 11.42 1.08
N VAL A 524 35.20 11.27 1.40
CA VAL A 524 34.73 10.56 2.61
C VAL A 524 35.13 9.09 2.58
N ILE A 525 34.90 8.40 1.44
CA ILE A 525 35.28 7.00 1.26
C ILE A 525 36.79 6.82 1.34
N GLU A 526 37.56 7.70 0.72
CA GLU A 526 39.03 7.68 0.80
C GLU A 526 39.53 7.88 2.24
N SER A 527 38.94 8.83 2.97
CA SER A 527 39.28 9.08 4.38
C SER A 527 38.91 7.93 5.30
N ALA A 528 37.81 7.25 5.03
CA ALA A 528 37.31 6.15 5.86
C ALA A 528 38.01 4.81 5.56
N PHE A 529 38.33 4.53 4.29
CA PHE A 529 38.78 3.21 3.83
C PHE A 529 40.13 3.20 3.09
N GLY A 530 40.75 4.38 2.91
CA GLY A 530 42.04 4.50 2.25
C GLY A 530 42.04 4.26 0.74
N LYS A 531 40.85 4.23 0.11
CA LYS A 531 40.68 4.01 -1.34
C LYS A 531 39.62 4.95 -1.90
N LYS A 532 39.91 5.60 -3.00
CA LYS A 532 38.96 6.43 -3.71
C LYS A 532 38.04 5.55 -4.57
N MET A 533 36.73 5.63 -4.38
CA MET A 533 35.74 4.82 -5.10
C MET A 533 34.61 5.72 -5.59
N PHE A 534 34.13 5.44 -6.80
CA PHE A 534 32.90 6.06 -7.29
C PHE A 534 31.71 5.47 -6.54
N VAL A 535 30.78 6.31 -6.10
CA VAL A 535 29.60 5.88 -5.34
C VAL A 535 28.34 6.10 -6.14
N TYR A 536 27.52 5.06 -6.27
CA TYR A 536 26.20 5.13 -6.89
C TYR A 536 25.13 4.69 -5.91
N GLY A 537 24.14 5.54 -5.71
CA GLY A 537 22.98 5.29 -4.84
C GLY A 537 21.83 4.65 -5.61
N VAL A 538 21.25 3.58 -5.06
CA VAL A 538 20.03 2.95 -5.58
C VAL A 538 18.97 2.93 -4.49
N SER A 539 17.72 3.10 -4.87
CA SER A 539 16.59 2.89 -3.97
C SER A 539 16.34 1.39 -3.75
N ARG A 540 15.64 1.03 -2.68
CA ARG A 540 15.29 -0.37 -2.40
C ARG A 540 14.48 -1.01 -3.52
N THR A 541 13.60 -0.26 -4.18
CA THR A 541 12.81 -0.73 -5.32
C THR A 541 13.67 -1.02 -6.55
N GLU A 542 14.65 -0.16 -6.83
CA GLU A 542 15.63 -0.37 -7.91
C GLU A 542 16.56 -1.54 -7.60
N SER A 543 17.04 -1.65 -6.38
CA SER A 543 17.86 -2.77 -5.91
C SER A 543 17.18 -4.12 -6.15
N VAL A 544 15.90 -4.26 -5.77
CA VAL A 544 15.12 -5.49 -5.98
C VAL A 544 14.95 -5.77 -7.48
N ARG A 545 14.63 -4.76 -8.29
CA ARG A 545 14.49 -4.89 -9.75
C ARG A 545 15.78 -5.40 -10.41
N VAL A 546 16.90 -4.80 -10.07
CA VAL A 546 18.22 -5.16 -10.62
C VAL A 546 18.63 -6.57 -10.20
N GLN A 547 18.39 -6.95 -8.93
CA GLN A 547 18.65 -8.31 -8.45
C GLN A 547 17.81 -9.34 -9.20
N GLN A 548 16.55 -9.06 -9.46
CA GLN A 548 15.65 -9.93 -10.20
C GLN A 548 16.10 -10.11 -11.65
N ASN A 549 16.53 -9.01 -12.30
CA ASN A 549 17.11 -9.04 -13.64
C ASN A 549 18.40 -9.87 -13.69
N TYR A 550 19.28 -9.71 -12.71
CA TYR A 550 20.51 -10.50 -12.60
C TYR A 550 20.21 -12.00 -12.45
N MET A 551 19.29 -12.38 -11.56
CA MET A 551 18.89 -13.78 -11.36
C MET A 551 18.28 -14.39 -12.62
N ASN A 552 17.41 -13.66 -13.32
CA ASN A 552 16.84 -14.10 -14.60
C ASN A 552 17.91 -14.34 -15.65
N ARG A 553 18.88 -13.43 -15.81
CA ARG A 553 19.99 -13.60 -16.77
C ARG A 553 20.92 -14.75 -16.38
N ARG A 554 21.14 -14.96 -15.10
CA ARG A 554 21.92 -16.11 -14.59
C ARG A 554 21.25 -17.44 -14.94
N GLN A 555 19.94 -17.56 -14.74
CA GLN A 555 19.18 -18.79 -15.06
C GLN A 555 19.19 -19.11 -16.56
N ILE A 556 19.18 -18.08 -17.41
CA ILE A 556 19.16 -18.24 -18.87
C ILE A 556 20.61 -18.37 -19.45
N GLY A 557 21.64 -18.27 -18.59
CA GLY A 557 23.04 -18.32 -19.03
C GLY A 557 23.50 -17.09 -19.85
N LYS A 558 22.81 -15.94 -19.70
CA LYS A 558 23.09 -14.68 -20.43
C LYS A 558 23.85 -13.65 -19.61
N LEU A 559 24.57 -14.04 -18.57
CA LEU A 559 25.45 -13.11 -17.86
C LEU A 559 26.72 -12.84 -18.69
N PRO A 560 27.18 -11.58 -18.72
CA PRO A 560 28.46 -11.24 -19.36
C PRO A 560 29.60 -11.92 -18.60
N LYS A 561 30.70 -12.24 -19.31
CA LYS A 561 31.88 -12.76 -18.64
C LYS A 561 32.69 -11.60 -18.08
N PRO A 562 33.30 -11.73 -16.89
CA PRO A 562 34.07 -10.66 -16.25
C PRO A 562 35.17 -10.09 -17.17
N ASP A 563 35.80 -10.93 -17.95
CA ASP A 563 36.88 -10.56 -18.89
C ASP A 563 36.41 -9.78 -20.14
N THR A 564 35.09 -9.70 -20.35
CA THR A 564 34.49 -8.99 -21.51
C THR A 564 33.84 -7.67 -21.09
N ILE A 565 33.90 -7.31 -19.80
CA ILE A 565 33.31 -6.10 -19.29
C ILE A 565 34.36 -5.00 -19.23
N ASP A 566 34.18 -4.00 -20.09
CA ASP A 566 35.04 -2.80 -20.12
C ASP A 566 34.23 -1.62 -19.60
N ILE A 567 34.51 -1.18 -18.37
CA ILE A 567 33.93 0.02 -17.80
C ILE A 567 34.97 1.12 -17.90
N GLU A 568 34.83 1.97 -18.91
CA GLU A 568 35.64 3.18 -19.07
C GLU A 568 35.15 4.30 -18.15
N PHE A 569 36.10 4.83 -17.42
CA PHE A 569 35.90 6.01 -16.60
C PHE A 569 36.63 7.16 -17.32
N GLU A 570 35.88 8.16 -17.81
CA GLU A 570 36.49 9.35 -18.40
C GLU A 570 37.18 10.14 -17.28
N GLY A 571 38.47 10.31 -17.44
CA GLY A 571 39.26 11.19 -16.62
C GLY A 571 39.47 12.54 -17.28
N GLU A 572 40.01 13.48 -16.54
CA GLU A 572 40.41 14.82 -17.02
C GLU A 572 41.14 14.79 -18.34
#